data_c0e32f72e0c9775a86105eff3dd102ff
#
_entry.id   c0e32f72e0c9775a86105eff3dd102ff
#
_cell.length_a   1.000
_cell.length_b   1.000
_cell.length_c   1.000
_cell.angle_alpha   90.00
_cell.angle_beta   90.00
_cell.angle_gamma   90.00
#
_symmetry.space_group_name_H-M   'P 1'
#
loop_
_entity.id
_entity.type
_entity.pdbx_description
1 polymer ?
#
loop_
_entity_poly.entity_id
_entity_poly.type
_entity_poly.pdbx_seq_one_letter_code
_entity_poly.pdbx_strand_id
1 'polypeptide(L)'
;MHERGMPPNVTDPALFKVPRLTRDSSSLLSAPMIRRLSQAAIVLGFALVAACTSNPVGRICDLGSNAPEPSETVVASPSLDCVSRTCLRVPLEKDLPTGSVYPPATSGLCTANCSSDGDCDRVPESPCVTGFTCGVAVTVGPFCCEKFCICKDYIVLPDNGELPDPQACDASDSSNTCCNLSGRTGNADYPLCKS
;
A
#
# COMPACT_ATOMS: atom_id res chain seq x y z
N MET A 1 47.03 -19.87 -12.67
CA MET A 1 46.35 -20.97 -13.32
C MET A 1 45.26 -21.44 -12.36
N HIS A 2 44.03 -21.06 -12.58
CA HIS A 2 42.85 -21.45 -11.77
C HIS A 2 41.73 -21.84 -12.74
N GLU A 3 41.50 -23.14 -12.83
CA GLU A 3 40.45 -23.73 -13.69
C GLU A 3 39.07 -23.40 -13.15
N ARG A 4 38.22 -22.90 -14.04
CA ARG A 4 36.78 -22.67 -13.80
C ARG A 4 36.01 -23.95 -14.13
N GLY A 5 35.46 -24.62 -13.10
CA GLY A 5 34.52 -25.71 -13.26
C GLY A 5 33.16 -25.19 -13.76
N MET A 6 32.68 -25.73 -14.87
CA MET A 6 31.33 -25.56 -15.39
C MET A 6 30.33 -26.37 -14.55
N PRO A 7 29.11 -25.84 -14.29
CA PRO A 7 28.02 -26.65 -13.72
C PRO A 7 27.35 -27.53 -14.80
N PRO A 8 26.80 -28.68 -14.41
CA PRO A 8 26.17 -29.64 -15.34
C PRO A 8 24.78 -29.17 -15.78
N ASN A 9 24.54 -29.44 -17.05
CA ASN A 9 23.29 -29.26 -17.77
C ASN A 9 22.26 -30.31 -17.32
N VAL A 10 21.15 -29.92 -16.71
CA VAL A 10 20.04 -30.82 -16.35
C VAL A 10 18.89 -30.53 -17.31
N THR A 11 18.82 -31.34 -18.37
CA THR A 11 17.69 -31.43 -19.28
C THR A 11 16.96 -32.73 -18.96
N ASP A 12 15.79 -32.67 -18.32
CA ASP A 12 14.83 -33.78 -18.30
C ASP A 12 13.40 -33.23 -18.35
N PRO A 13 12.66 -33.47 -19.45
CA PRO A 13 11.24 -33.16 -19.50
C PRO A 13 10.43 -34.37 -19.01
N ALA A 14 9.99 -34.34 -17.75
CA ALA A 14 9.03 -35.32 -17.25
C ALA A 14 7.67 -35.15 -17.92
N LEU A 15 7.32 -36.13 -18.74
CA LEU A 15 6.00 -36.33 -19.35
C LEU A 15 4.92 -36.46 -18.26
N PHE A 16 4.12 -35.44 -18.05
CA PHE A 16 2.88 -35.57 -17.28
C PHE A 16 1.80 -36.26 -18.10
N LYS A 17 1.57 -37.53 -17.77
CA LYS A 17 0.50 -38.36 -18.35
C LYS A 17 -0.82 -38.00 -17.66
N VAL A 18 -1.68 -37.25 -18.37
CA VAL A 18 -3.03 -36.90 -17.92
C VAL A 18 -3.94 -38.15 -18.02
N PRO A 19 -4.60 -38.61 -16.94
CA PRO A 19 -5.57 -39.67 -17.02
C PRO A 19 -6.84 -39.17 -17.71
N ARG A 20 -7.26 -39.89 -18.78
CA ARG A 20 -8.59 -39.71 -19.40
C ARG A 20 -9.66 -40.23 -18.44
N LEU A 21 -10.47 -39.30 -17.92
CA LEU A 21 -11.72 -39.64 -17.27
C LEU A 21 -12.76 -40.04 -18.32
N THR A 22 -13.08 -41.33 -18.35
CA THR A 22 -14.22 -41.90 -19.08
C THR A 22 -15.51 -41.37 -18.51
N ARG A 23 -16.29 -40.77 -19.38
CA ARG A 23 -17.62 -40.21 -19.13
C ARG A 23 -18.63 -41.35 -19.11
N ASP A 24 -19.03 -41.85 -17.95
CA ASP A 24 -20.17 -42.73 -17.81
C ASP A 24 -21.45 -41.92 -17.68
N SER A 25 -22.36 -42.25 -18.58
CA SER A 25 -23.70 -41.71 -18.68
C SER A 25 -24.65 -42.41 -17.73
N SER A 26 -25.57 -41.65 -17.19
CA SER A 26 -26.88 -42.07 -16.69
C SER A 26 -27.17 -41.77 -15.23
N SER A 27 -27.83 -40.66 -15.00
CA SER A 27 -29.01 -40.66 -14.11
C SER A 27 -29.77 -39.33 -14.23
N LEU A 28 -30.99 -39.45 -14.70
CA LEU A 28 -32.03 -38.45 -14.80
C LEU A 28 -32.40 -37.96 -13.38
N LEU A 29 -31.80 -36.85 -12.95
CA LEU A 29 -32.26 -36.10 -11.79
C LEU A 29 -32.81 -34.75 -12.26
N SER A 30 -34.08 -34.54 -11.84
CA SER A 30 -34.97 -33.46 -12.25
C SER A 30 -34.29 -32.08 -12.35
N ALA A 31 -34.38 -31.49 -13.54
CA ALA A 31 -33.71 -30.23 -13.95
C ALA A 31 -33.95 -28.95 -13.08
N PRO A 32 -35.03 -28.77 -12.28
CA PRO A 32 -35.25 -27.55 -11.54
C PRO A 32 -34.44 -27.45 -10.22
N MET A 33 -34.03 -28.57 -9.60
CA MET A 33 -33.29 -28.52 -8.34
C MET A 33 -31.81 -28.20 -8.53
N ILE A 34 -31.20 -28.68 -9.59
CA ILE A 34 -29.77 -28.44 -9.90
C ILE A 34 -29.51 -26.97 -10.21
N ARG A 35 -30.46 -26.29 -10.88
CA ARG A 35 -30.34 -24.88 -11.25
C ARG A 35 -30.36 -23.93 -10.06
N ARG A 36 -31.13 -24.27 -8.99
CA ARG A 36 -31.17 -23.47 -7.76
C ARG A 36 -29.92 -23.66 -6.90
N LEU A 37 -29.35 -24.86 -6.84
CA LEU A 37 -28.08 -25.15 -6.15
C LEU A 37 -26.90 -24.48 -6.82
N SER A 38 -26.87 -24.43 -8.16
CA SER A 38 -25.83 -23.77 -8.93
C SER A 38 -25.83 -22.24 -8.74
N GLN A 39 -27.03 -21.62 -8.65
CA GLN A 39 -27.14 -20.18 -8.40
C GLN A 39 -26.73 -19.81 -6.96
N ALA A 40 -27.05 -20.62 -5.95
CA ALA A 40 -26.65 -20.42 -4.58
C ALA A 40 -25.13 -20.53 -4.41
N ALA A 41 -24.49 -21.48 -5.09
CA ALA A 41 -23.03 -21.66 -5.06
C ALA A 41 -22.28 -20.48 -5.73
N ILE A 42 -22.83 -19.90 -6.80
CA ILE A 42 -22.24 -18.73 -7.47
C ILE A 42 -22.33 -17.48 -6.58
N VAL A 43 -23.48 -17.26 -5.93
CA VAL A 43 -23.65 -16.10 -5.02
C VAL A 43 -22.75 -16.23 -3.79
N LEU A 44 -22.60 -17.43 -3.24
CA LEU A 44 -21.70 -17.67 -2.09
C LEU A 44 -20.23 -17.54 -2.48
N GLY A 45 -19.85 -17.91 -3.71
CA GLY A 45 -18.51 -17.74 -4.25
C GLY A 45 -18.14 -16.27 -4.45
N PHE A 46 -19.05 -15.42 -4.89
CA PHE A 46 -18.81 -13.98 -5.03
C PHE A 46 -18.70 -13.25 -3.70
N ALA A 47 -19.40 -13.70 -2.65
CA ALA A 47 -19.32 -13.10 -1.32
C ALA A 47 -17.95 -13.34 -0.62
N LEU A 48 -17.22 -14.38 -1.02
CA LEU A 48 -15.90 -14.70 -0.45
C LEU A 48 -14.74 -13.91 -1.08
N VAL A 49 -14.95 -13.28 -2.23
CA VAL A 49 -13.88 -12.51 -2.93
C VAL A 49 -13.84 -11.04 -2.46
N ALA A 50 -14.82 -10.58 -1.70
CA ALA A 50 -14.82 -9.26 -1.07
C ALA A 50 -13.97 -9.21 0.23
N ALA A 51 -13.05 -10.15 0.44
CA ALA A 51 -12.16 -10.16 1.59
C ALA A 51 -11.06 -9.12 1.42
N CYS A 52 -11.32 -7.94 2.00
CA CYS A 52 -10.36 -7.07 2.66
C CYS A 52 -8.98 -6.90 1.98
N THR A 53 -8.86 -5.93 1.13
CA THR A 53 -7.60 -5.21 0.95
C THR A 53 -7.44 -4.23 2.12
N SER A 54 -7.25 -4.72 3.34
CA SER A 54 -6.84 -3.86 4.44
C SER A 54 -5.35 -3.55 4.27
N ASN A 55 -5.01 -2.28 4.20
CA ASN A 55 -3.64 -1.82 4.25
C ASN A 55 -3.32 -1.41 5.70
N PRO A 56 -2.86 -2.35 6.55
CA PRO A 56 -2.59 -2.07 7.95
C PRO A 56 -1.45 -1.06 8.07
N VAL A 57 -1.73 0.06 8.73
CA VAL A 57 -0.77 1.15 8.94
C VAL A 57 -0.46 1.36 10.42
N GLY A 58 0.68 1.99 10.69
CA GLY A 58 1.05 2.42 12.04
C GLY A 58 1.97 1.49 12.79
N ARG A 59 2.44 0.37 12.21
CA ARG A 59 3.53 -0.41 12.79
C ARG A 59 4.83 0.36 12.65
N ILE A 60 5.72 0.29 13.65
CA ILE A 60 7.06 0.88 13.57
C ILE A 60 7.86 0.13 12.49
N CYS A 61 8.58 0.87 11.66
CA CYS A 61 9.42 0.38 10.58
C CYS A 61 10.79 1.07 10.59
N ASP A 62 11.79 0.40 10.04
CA ASP A 62 13.15 0.92 9.89
C ASP A 62 13.28 1.77 8.61
N LEU A 63 13.91 2.94 8.74
CA LEU A 63 14.24 3.84 7.64
C LEU A 63 15.66 3.62 7.09
N GLY A 64 16.43 2.76 7.74
CA GLY A 64 17.82 2.50 7.42
C GLY A 64 18.80 3.12 8.42
N SER A 65 20.09 3.07 8.08
CA SER A 65 21.19 3.40 8.99
C SER A 65 21.38 4.89 9.27
N ASN A 66 20.83 5.75 8.43
CA ASN A 66 21.00 7.20 8.57
C ASN A 66 19.72 7.80 9.17
N ALA A 67 19.83 8.36 10.37
CA ALA A 67 18.74 9.11 10.97
C ALA A 67 18.48 10.38 10.15
N PRO A 68 17.23 10.63 9.69
CA PRO A 68 16.88 11.88 9.06
C PRO A 68 16.94 13.05 10.04
N GLU A 69 17.05 14.26 9.52
CA GLU A 69 16.94 15.47 10.33
C GLU A 69 15.55 15.55 11.00
N PRO A 70 15.45 16.15 12.20
CA PRO A 70 14.17 16.23 12.92
C PRO A 70 13.02 16.90 12.16
N SER A 71 13.34 17.81 11.23
CA SER A 71 12.38 18.52 10.40
C SER A 71 12.14 17.87 9.03
N GLU A 72 12.78 16.72 8.77
CA GLU A 72 12.71 16.06 7.48
C GLU A 72 11.58 15.04 7.43
N THR A 73 10.78 15.08 6.37
CA THR A 73 9.85 14.01 6.01
C THR A 73 10.55 13.00 5.12
N VAL A 74 10.51 11.73 5.50
CA VAL A 74 11.15 10.64 4.76
C VAL A 74 10.14 9.57 4.41
N VAL A 75 10.14 9.18 3.13
CA VAL A 75 9.41 8.02 2.61
C VAL A 75 10.42 6.98 2.15
N ALA A 76 10.48 5.85 2.83
CA ALA A 76 11.33 4.73 2.47
C ALA A 76 10.52 3.60 1.82
N SER A 77 10.87 3.26 0.59
CA SER A 77 10.27 2.15 -0.17
C SER A 77 11.33 1.53 -1.09
N PRO A 78 11.43 0.19 -1.17
CA PRO A 78 10.59 -0.77 -0.47
C PRO A 78 11.04 -1.00 0.99
N SER A 79 10.12 -0.91 1.96
CA SER A 79 10.34 -1.30 3.35
C SER A 79 9.83 -2.73 3.58
N LEU A 80 10.67 -3.60 4.14
CA LEU A 80 10.32 -5.00 4.39
C LEU A 80 9.46 -5.19 5.63
N ASP A 81 9.45 -4.22 6.53
CA ASP A 81 8.68 -4.25 7.78
C ASP A 81 7.19 -3.99 7.55
N CYS A 82 6.85 -3.40 6.40
CA CYS A 82 5.50 -2.96 6.08
C CYS A 82 4.82 -3.86 5.05
N VAL A 83 3.54 -4.16 5.25
CA VAL A 83 2.71 -4.89 4.27
C VAL A 83 2.60 -4.08 2.98
N SER A 84 2.38 -2.78 3.08
CA SER A 84 2.36 -1.81 1.97
C SER A 84 3.72 -1.56 1.33
N ARG A 85 4.81 -2.07 1.93
CA ARG A 85 6.20 -1.85 1.51
C ARG A 85 6.66 -0.40 1.63
N THR A 86 5.94 0.43 2.39
CA THR A 86 6.26 1.85 2.55
C THR A 86 6.32 2.23 4.01
N CYS A 87 7.42 2.85 4.41
CA CYS A 87 7.69 3.40 5.73
C CYS A 87 7.74 4.93 5.63
N LEU A 88 7.00 5.62 6.48
CA LEU A 88 6.90 7.08 6.49
C LEU A 88 7.32 7.63 7.86
N ARG A 89 8.17 8.64 7.84
CA ARG A 89 8.44 9.52 8.97
C ARG A 89 8.05 10.94 8.60
N VAL A 90 7.24 11.57 9.43
CA VAL A 90 6.95 13.01 9.35
C VAL A 90 7.54 13.69 10.57
N PRO A 91 7.88 14.99 10.51
CA PRO A 91 8.30 15.76 11.68
C PRO A 91 7.24 15.74 12.78
N LEU A 92 7.69 15.88 14.02
CA LEU A 92 6.79 16.10 15.14
C LEU A 92 6.48 17.60 15.27
N GLU A 93 5.23 17.98 14.98
CA GLU A 93 4.82 19.39 14.93
C GLU A 93 4.08 19.86 16.16
N LYS A 94 3.73 18.94 17.08
CA LYS A 94 2.97 19.26 18.30
C LYS A 94 3.30 18.31 19.44
N ASP A 95 2.88 18.66 20.65
CA ASP A 95 2.95 17.76 21.80
C ASP A 95 2.12 16.51 21.59
N LEU A 96 2.67 15.37 22.00
CA LEU A 96 2.02 14.08 21.83
C LEU A 96 0.83 13.93 22.80
N PRO A 97 -0.30 13.42 22.33
CA PRO A 97 -1.39 13.05 23.23
C PRO A 97 -1.00 11.87 24.12
N THR A 98 -1.69 11.75 25.26
CA THR A 98 -1.43 10.69 26.24
C THR A 98 -1.51 9.31 25.58
N GLY A 99 -0.47 8.51 25.72
CA GLY A 99 -0.36 7.16 25.18
C GLY A 99 0.25 7.10 23.79
N SER A 100 0.41 8.22 23.10
CA SER A 100 1.13 8.27 21.82
C SER A 100 2.65 8.29 22.04
N VAL A 101 3.38 7.65 21.13
CA VAL A 101 4.84 7.60 21.16
C VAL A 101 5.39 7.95 19.78
N TYR A 102 6.35 8.88 19.73
CA TYR A 102 7.06 9.18 18.50
C TYR A 102 8.18 8.15 18.27
N PRO A 103 8.33 7.59 17.06
CA PRO A 103 9.33 6.57 16.79
C PRO A 103 10.76 7.07 16.97
N PRO A 104 11.74 6.18 17.29
CA PRO A 104 13.16 6.51 17.31
C PRO A 104 13.64 7.21 16.03
N ALA A 105 14.80 7.88 16.09
CA ALA A 105 15.28 8.71 14.99
C ALA A 105 15.44 7.98 13.66
N THR A 106 15.84 6.69 13.69
CA THR A 106 16.00 5.85 12.49
C THR A 106 14.73 5.10 12.09
N SER A 107 13.58 5.44 12.70
CA SER A 107 12.34 4.70 12.49
C SER A 107 11.21 5.63 12.05
N GLY A 108 10.25 5.05 11.35
CA GLY A 108 8.99 5.65 10.96
C GLY A 108 7.80 4.76 11.30
N LEU A 109 6.68 5.03 10.69
CA LEU A 109 5.49 4.18 10.75
C LEU A 109 5.19 3.60 9.36
N CYS A 110 4.79 2.35 9.32
CA CYS A 110 4.23 1.76 8.13
C CYS A 110 3.03 2.59 7.67
N THR A 111 3.05 3.00 6.42
CA THR A 111 2.00 3.77 5.77
C THR A 111 1.51 3.06 4.52
N ALA A 112 0.43 3.54 3.93
CA ALA A 112 -0.08 3.08 2.65
C ALA A 112 -0.64 4.27 1.87
N ASN A 113 -0.70 4.14 0.55
CA ASN A 113 -1.42 5.11 -0.28
C ASN A 113 -2.89 5.11 0.10
N CYS A 114 -3.51 6.27 0.05
CA CYS A 114 -4.90 6.48 0.44
C CYS A 114 -5.61 7.49 -0.48
N SER A 115 -6.92 7.43 -0.48
CA SER A 115 -7.80 8.41 -1.11
C SER A 115 -8.60 9.20 -0.07
N SER A 116 -8.77 8.60 1.11
CA SER A 116 -9.49 9.16 2.25
C SER A 116 -8.95 8.61 3.58
N ASP A 117 -9.33 9.22 4.70
CA ASP A 117 -8.98 8.72 6.04
C ASP A 117 -9.48 7.29 6.29
N GLY A 118 -10.58 6.90 5.65
CA GLY A 118 -11.17 5.58 5.76
C GLY A 118 -10.32 4.45 5.18
N ASP A 119 -9.31 4.78 4.37
CA ASP A 119 -8.38 3.80 3.80
C ASP A 119 -7.23 3.46 4.76
N CYS A 120 -7.15 4.17 5.89
CA CYS A 120 -6.04 4.10 6.84
C CYS A 120 -6.38 3.19 8.03
N ASP A 121 -6.25 1.88 7.84
CA ASP A 121 -6.53 0.87 8.88
C ASP A 121 -5.42 0.82 9.92
N ARG A 122 -5.63 1.48 11.06
CA ARG A 122 -4.66 1.50 12.17
C ARG A 122 -4.54 0.12 12.83
N VAL A 123 -3.32 -0.41 12.92
CA VAL A 123 -3.07 -1.62 13.71
C VAL A 123 -3.20 -1.33 15.22
N PRO A 124 -3.67 -2.30 16.03
CA PRO A 124 -3.86 -2.09 17.48
C PRO A 124 -2.59 -1.70 18.22
N GLU A 125 -1.43 -2.20 17.82
CA GLU A 125 -0.12 -1.94 18.40
C GLU A 125 0.51 -0.62 17.95
N SER A 126 -0.19 0.18 17.14
CA SER A 126 0.33 1.44 16.64
C SER A 126 0.60 2.44 17.77
N PRO A 127 1.78 3.10 17.79
CA PRO A 127 2.08 4.18 18.73
C PRO A 127 1.28 5.47 18.44
N CYS A 128 0.58 5.54 17.31
CA CYS A 128 -0.35 6.61 16.93
C CYS A 128 -1.74 6.32 17.50
N VAL A 129 -2.15 7.04 18.55
CA VAL A 129 -3.39 6.70 19.28
C VAL A 129 -4.65 7.32 18.70
N THR A 130 -4.57 8.54 18.11
CA THR A 130 -5.75 9.23 17.55
C THR A 130 -6.08 8.81 16.11
N GLY A 131 -5.26 7.94 15.52
CA GLY A 131 -5.48 7.43 14.18
C GLY A 131 -4.72 8.20 13.10
N PHE A 132 -5.11 7.93 11.86
CA PHE A 132 -4.40 8.44 10.68
C PHE A 132 -5.31 9.35 9.87
N THR A 133 -4.69 10.27 9.13
CA THR A 133 -5.33 11.08 8.10
C THR A 133 -4.66 10.84 6.75
N CYS A 134 -5.43 10.94 5.68
CA CYS A 134 -4.93 10.81 4.32
C CYS A 134 -4.45 12.17 3.81
N GLY A 135 -3.17 12.29 3.47
CA GLY A 135 -2.62 13.55 2.99
C GLY A 135 -1.29 13.40 2.25
N VAL A 136 -0.89 14.45 1.57
CA VAL A 136 0.40 14.52 0.88
C VAL A 136 1.51 14.72 1.90
N ALA A 137 2.41 13.74 2.00
CA ALA A 137 3.53 13.79 2.94
C ALA A 137 4.76 14.51 2.36
N VAL A 138 5.00 14.39 1.05
CA VAL A 138 6.18 14.97 0.39
C VAL A 138 5.81 15.62 -0.94
N THR A 139 6.48 16.74 -1.25
CA THR A 139 6.31 17.51 -2.49
C THR A 139 7.51 17.45 -3.42
N VAL A 140 8.42 16.49 -3.17
CA VAL A 140 9.63 16.27 -3.97
C VAL A 140 9.92 14.76 -4.07
N GLY A 141 10.76 14.37 -5.03
CA GLY A 141 11.22 13.01 -5.21
C GLY A 141 10.17 12.03 -5.78
N PRO A 142 10.43 10.72 -5.69
CA PRO A 142 9.62 9.70 -6.36
C PRO A 142 8.17 9.64 -5.87
N PHE A 143 7.92 9.99 -4.61
CA PHE A 143 6.61 9.97 -3.95
C PHE A 143 5.93 11.34 -3.90
N CYS A 144 6.43 12.27 -4.70
CA CYS A 144 5.95 13.63 -4.79
C CYS A 144 4.43 13.65 -5.07
N CYS A 145 3.67 14.35 -4.22
CA CYS A 145 2.22 14.51 -4.29
C CYS A 145 1.40 13.21 -4.17
N GLU A 146 2.02 12.11 -3.77
CA GLU A 146 1.26 10.93 -3.38
C GLU A 146 0.66 11.12 -1.99
N LYS A 147 -0.59 10.68 -1.84
CA LYS A 147 -1.27 10.71 -0.54
C LYS A 147 -0.98 9.44 0.24
N PHE A 148 -0.61 9.63 1.50
CA PHE A 148 -0.29 8.57 2.44
C PHE A 148 -1.09 8.73 3.72
N CYS A 149 -1.24 7.62 4.44
CA CYS A 149 -1.77 7.61 5.80
C CYS A 149 -0.75 8.23 6.76
N ILE A 150 -1.03 9.40 7.30
CA ILE A 150 -0.15 10.17 8.18
C ILE A 150 -0.73 10.12 9.60
N CYS A 151 0.09 9.86 10.61
CA CYS A 151 -0.34 9.85 12.01
C CYS A 151 -0.80 11.24 12.46
N LYS A 152 -2.06 11.33 12.92
CA LYS A 152 -2.67 12.58 13.41
C LYS A 152 -1.98 13.14 14.64
N ASP A 153 -1.30 12.28 15.41
CA ASP A 153 -0.63 12.70 16.66
C ASP A 153 0.62 13.53 16.41
N TYR A 154 1.22 13.41 15.21
CA TYR A 154 2.52 14.02 14.91
C TYR A 154 2.42 15.38 14.19
N ILE A 155 1.29 15.65 13.58
CA ILE A 155 1.07 16.82 12.74
C ILE A 155 -0.03 17.73 13.30
N VAL A 156 0.03 19.01 12.93
CA VAL A 156 -1.05 19.97 13.22
C VAL A 156 -2.10 19.86 12.11
N LEU A 157 -3.31 19.45 12.47
CA LEU A 157 -4.45 19.43 11.56
C LEU A 157 -5.22 20.76 11.65
N PRO A 158 -5.74 21.27 10.51
CA PRO A 158 -6.71 22.35 10.50
C PRO A 158 -8.00 21.98 11.22
N ASP A 159 -8.84 22.97 11.56
CA ASP A 159 -10.10 22.77 12.30
C ASP A 159 -11.09 21.85 11.58
N ASN A 160 -11.02 21.78 10.24
CA ASN A 160 -11.83 20.84 9.45
C ASN A 160 -11.35 19.39 9.52
N GLY A 161 -10.19 19.13 10.14
CA GLY A 161 -9.62 17.79 10.32
C GLY A 161 -8.97 17.19 9.07
N GLU A 162 -8.91 17.91 7.96
CA GLU A 162 -8.34 17.47 6.69
C GLU A 162 -7.06 18.24 6.36
N LEU A 163 -6.04 17.53 5.89
CA LEU A 163 -4.82 18.16 5.38
C LEU A 163 -5.11 18.80 4.02
N PRO A 164 -4.79 20.11 3.85
CA PRO A 164 -4.90 20.73 2.54
C PRO A 164 -3.85 20.12 1.60
N ASP A 165 -4.24 19.97 0.33
CA ASP A 165 -3.25 19.61 -0.69
C ASP A 165 -2.24 20.75 -0.85
N PRO A 166 -0.92 20.48 -0.81
CA PRO A 166 0.10 21.49 -0.99
C PRO A 166 -0.02 22.16 -2.37
N GLN A 167 0.23 23.47 -2.44
CA GLN A 167 0.21 24.21 -3.72
C GLN A 167 1.14 23.59 -4.77
N ALA A 168 2.28 23.04 -4.36
CA ALA A 168 3.21 22.33 -5.23
C ALA A 168 2.58 21.07 -5.90
N CYS A 169 1.42 20.62 -5.41
CA CYS A 169 0.69 19.46 -5.94
C CYS A 169 -0.53 19.87 -6.78
N ASP A 170 -0.81 21.17 -6.93
CA ASP A 170 -1.88 21.63 -7.79
C ASP A 170 -1.54 21.32 -9.25
N ALA A 171 -2.35 20.46 -9.88
CA ALA A 171 -2.17 20.08 -11.28
C ALA A 171 -2.37 21.22 -12.27
N SER A 172 -3.03 22.31 -11.84
CA SER A 172 -3.22 23.53 -12.65
C SER A 172 -2.05 24.52 -12.55
N ASP A 173 -1.15 24.32 -11.56
CA ASP A 173 0.02 25.16 -11.37
C ASP A 173 1.17 24.67 -12.29
N SER A 174 1.58 25.54 -13.22
CA SER A 174 2.70 25.26 -14.12
C SER A 174 4.06 25.15 -13.40
N SER A 175 4.13 25.61 -12.16
CA SER A 175 5.31 25.46 -11.28
C SER A 175 5.35 24.12 -10.53
N ASN A 176 4.35 23.26 -10.71
CA ASN A 176 4.29 21.95 -10.07
C ASN A 176 5.45 21.06 -10.52
N THR A 177 6.48 20.99 -9.68
CA THR A 177 7.71 20.24 -9.94
C THR A 177 7.49 18.73 -9.98
N CYS A 178 6.44 18.23 -9.33
CA CYS A 178 6.11 16.80 -9.32
C CYS A 178 5.62 16.31 -10.68
N CYS A 179 4.81 17.10 -11.35
CA CYS A 179 4.26 16.76 -12.65
C CYS A 179 5.30 16.87 -13.78
N ASN A 180 6.37 17.61 -13.56
CA ASN A 180 7.49 17.72 -14.51
C ASN A 180 8.41 16.49 -14.52
N LEU A 181 8.24 15.55 -13.61
CA LEU A 181 8.99 14.30 -13.61
C LEU A 181 8.50 13.40 -14.75
N SER A 182 9.47 12.76 -15.42
CA SER A 182 9.19 11.86 -16.56
C SER A 182 8.19 10.75 -16.18
N GLY A 183 7.19 10.54 -17.03
CA GLY A 183 6.19 9.47 -16.86
C GLY A 183 5.07 9.81 -15.89
N ARG A 184 4.96 11.06 -15.41
CA ARG A 184 3.92 11.48 -14.49
C ARG A 184 2.72 12.12 -15.17
N THR A 185 2.95 12.97 -16.15
CA THR A 185 1.87 13.62 -16.90
C THR A 185 1.07 12.59 -17.69
N GLY A 186 -0.25 12.57 -17.49
CA GLY A 186 -1.15 11.64 -18.14
C GLY A 186 -1.12 10.20 -17.61
N ASN A 187 -0.36 9.92 -16.54
CA ASN A 187 -0.30 8.63 -15.89
C ASN A 187 -1.41 8.52 -14.83
N ALA A 188 -2.17 7.41 -14.85
CA ALA A 188 -3.25 7.16 -13.89
C ALA A 188 -2.76 7.03 -12.44
N ASP A 189 -1.50 6.64 -12.24
CA ASP A 189 -0.89 6.54 -10.91
C ASP A 189 -0.59 7.92 -10.30
N TYR A 190 -0.62 8.98 -11.13
CA TYR A 190 -0.38 10.37 -10.72
C TYR A 190 -1.55 11.27 -11.18
N PRO A 191 -2.75 11.09 -10.59
CA PRO A 191 -3.98 11.72 -11.08
C PRO A 191 -3.97 13.25 -11.02
N LEU A 192 -3.08 13.84 -10.22
CA LEU A 192 -2.91 15.29 -10.11
C LEU A 192 -2.07 15.87 -11.26
N CYS A 193 -1.29 15.04 -11.97
CA CYS A 193 -0.43 15.46 -13.10
C CYS A 193 -1.19 15.36 -14.42
N LYS A 194 -2.08 16.30 -14.67
CA LYS A 194 -2.87 16.39 -15.91
C LYS A 194 -2.03 17.02 -17.02
N SER A 195 -2.25 16.55 -18.26
CA SER A 195 -1.68 17.14 -19.47
C SER A 195 -2.41 18.41 -19.86
#